data_b3d6ff911d2913d54ab572d43d16dabf
#
_entry.id   b3d6ff911d2913d54ab572d43d16dabf
#
_cell.length_a   1.000
_cell.length_b   1.000
_cell.length_c   1.000
_cell.angle_alpha   90.00
_cell.angle_beta   90.00
_cell.angle_gamma   90.00
#
_symmetry.space_group_name_H-M   'P 1'
#
loop_
_entity.id
_entity.type
_entity.pdbx_description
1 polymer ?
#
loop_
_entity_poly.entity_id
_entity_poly.type
_entity_poly.pdbx_seq_one_letter_code
_entity_poly.pdbx_strand_id
1 'polypeptide(L)'
;MKRPLSILTALALLALPAQAEKLEQWLKLLPKNTLGFLAIKSAPELMADWEKSGYGKMLADEEFKKWTAPMYQNGEPIWDKTLKEGTGDGLEANLKRIQGSVLITVAADSVKDMQDVNDNNPVFVLIEVGDQQAKFEEMISKDIEENLQKEPTMKKMVKDVAGVPLHVLAVSEDEDARWRRAYAFVDGVLILGDKPALLEYIIAALKTGTAEASDVVPSHLARHAQFSEGTADVSLYANGEVLMQWLEESLTDLMKSSKSQMPIDPKAIFDALGTKEFQSLGFSMDLSDTQSRLDVSLLHPEKPTGLLSLLRGNQTEVNLPAFMPADALSAQVMRQSLEAIYDGLLGMVNKLGPMAMMATMQISQVEQQMGFKIKEDLFGSLDDEYVQANDGTALEQSQVMGIKVKDRAKLVGALDGLKRFVGQGFGAAFDESEYLGYTINTFKASQAAAAGAASTEVAYCLTEDYLLFSTGKQELLKKILSRMKDPSGPSIWDSARTQELIAMLPKGYVGVGVSDASKQLLTVIDALTALQEKTASKKKAPVLNKKGPSKGPKAGGETDESKAKGPATWFDADAQPSEAMFKKYLGTEVGGNYTHPDAIHFRTLSKPVE
;
A
#
# COMPACT_ATOMS: atom_id res chain seq x y z
N MET A 1 -52.79 -22.60 4.95
CA MET A 1 -52.06 -21.34 5.20
C MET A 1 -50.55 -21.59 5.05
N LYS A 2 -50.03 -21.55 3.85
CA LYS A 2 -48.58 -21.57 3.54
C LYS A 2 -48.41 -20.79 2.26
N ARG A 3 -48.03 -19.51 2.37
CA ARG A 3 -47.44 -18.64 1.33
C ARG A 3 -47.45 -17.16 1.79
N PRO A 4 -46.45 -16.71 2.57
CA PRO A 4 -45.88 -15.42 2.26
C PRO A 4 -44.33 -15.39 2.23
N LEU A 5 -43.61 -16.53 2.45
CA LEU A 5 -42.14 -16.51 2.55
C LEU A 5 -41.44 -16.35 1.17
N SER A 6 -42.13 -16.73 0.08
CA SER A 6 -41.54 -16.71 -1.27
C SER A 6 -41.52 -15.31 -1.94
N ILE A 7 -42.33 -14.37 -1.47
CA ILE A 7 -42.38 -13.01 -2.05
C ILE A 7 -41.29 -12.10 -1.45
N LEU A 8 -40.99 -12.25 -0.15
CA LEU A 8 -39.88 -11.52 0.51
C LEU A 8 -38.50 -11.96 0.01
N THR A 9 -38.32 -13.26 -0.28
CA THR A 9 -37.06 -13.78 -0.85
C THR A 9 -36.89 -13.35 -2.33
N ALA A 10 -37.97 -13.25 -3.08
CA ALA A 10 -37.93 -12.75 -4.47
C ALA A 10 -37.68 -11.23 -4.55
N LEU A 11 -38.18 -10.45 -3.59
CA LEU A 11 -37.91 -9.01 -3.49
C LEU A 11 -36.46 -8.71 -3.03
N ALA A 12 -35.87 -9.54 -2.16
CA ALA A 12 -34.47 -9.42 -1.77
C ALA A 12 -33.50 -9.76 -2.91
N LEU A 13 -33.86 -10.76 -3.76
CA LEU A 13 -33.05 -11.13 -4.94
C LEU A 13 -33.16 -10.12 -6.10
N LEU A 14 -34.18 -9.25 -6.12
CA LEU A 14 -34.33 -8.18 -7.11
C LEU A 14 -33.64 -6.88 -6.68
N ALA A 15 -33.27 -6.73 -5.41
CA ALA A 15 -32.59 -5.53 -4.90
C ALA A 15 -31.06 -5.58 -5.09
N LEU A 16 -30.45 -6.77 -5.13
CA LEU A 16 -29.00 -6.94 -5.25
C LEU A 16 -28.41 -6.39 -6.59
N PRO A 17 -29.02 -6.57 -7.76
CA PRO A 17 -28.50 -5.95 -9.00
C PRO A 17 -28.65 -4.44 -9.05
N ALA A 18 -29.63 -3.85 -8.35
CA ALA A 18 -29.88 -2.41 -8.38
C ALA A 18 -28.81 -1.58 -7.68
N GLN A 19 -28.15 -2.10 -6.66
CA GLN A 19 -27.10 -1.39 -5.92
C GLN A 19 -25.79 -1.33 -6.69
N ALA A 20 -25.37 -2.43 -7.30
CA ALA A 20 -24.18 -2.45 -8.16
C ALA A 20 -24.35 -1.49 -9.36
N GLU A 21 -25.57 -1.40 -9.89
CA GLU A 21 -25.92 -0.53 -11.03
C GLU A 21 -25.79 0.96 -10.67
N LYS A 22 -26.10 1.39 -9.45
CA LYS A 22 -25.93 2.79 -9.00
C LYS A 22 -24.47 3.19 -8.92
N LEU A 23 -23.61 2.39 -8.27
CA LEU A 23 -22.18 2.70 -8.21
C LEU A 23 -21.55 2.81 -9.60
N GLU A 24 -21.87 1.89 -10.50
CA GLU A 24 -21.41 1.94 -11.90
C GLU A 24 -21.88 3.22 -12.63
N GLN A 25 -23.10 3.67 -12.34
CA GLN A 25 -23.60 4.95 -12.87
C GLN A 25 -22.79 6.12 -12.32
N TRP A 26 -22.53 6.17 -11.01
CA TRP A 26 -21.73 7.25 -10.40
C TRP A 26 -20.31 7.32 -10.99
N LEU A 27 -19.68 6.16 -11.20
CA LEU A 27 -18.33 6.09 -11.77
C LEU A 27 -18.27 6.63 -13.21
N LYS A 28 -19.37 6.53 -13.98
CA LYS A 28 -19.48 7.12 -15.32
C LYS A 28 -19.68 8.64 -15.31
N LEU A 29 -20.07 9.22 -14.17
CA LEU A 29 -20.33 10.65 -14.01
C LEU A 29 -19.15 11.40 -13.38
N LEU A 30 -18.03 10.72 -13.12
CA LEU A 30 -16.85 11.34 -12.52
C LEU A 30 -16.27 12.45 -13.40
N PRO A 31 -15.85 13.60 -12.83
CA PRO A 31 -15.29 14.70 -13.58
C PRO A 31 -13.96 14.33 -14.26
N LYS A 32 -13.60 15.05 -15.32
CA LYS A 32 -12.38 14.80 -16.13
C LYS A 32 -11.09 14.88 -15.31
N ASN A 33 -11.07 15.74 -14.31
CA ASN A 33 -9.93 15.97 -13.40
C ASN A 33 -9.94 15.04 -12.19
N THR A 34 -10.64 13.91 -12.23
CA THR A 34 -10.61 12.90 -11.18
C THR A 34 -9.20 12.33 -11.03
N LEU A 35 -8.60 12.59 -9.87
CA LEU A 35 -7.31 12.02 -9.48
C LEU A 35 -7.46 10.58 -9.00
N GLY A 36 -8.51 10.32 -8.22
CA GLY A 36 -8.76 8.99 -7.69
C GLY A 36 -10.04 8.92 -6.88
N PHE A 37 -10.40 7.70 -6.52
CA PHE A 37 -11.54 7.44 -5.66
C PHE A 37 -11.36 6.19 -4.82
N LEU A 38 -12.13 6.12 -3.75
CA LEU A 38 -12.44 4.91 -3.00
C LEU A 38 -13.95 4.65 -3.14
N ALA A 39 -14.30 3.44 -3.54
CA ALA A 39 -15.68 3.01 -3.71
C ALA A 39 -15.96 1.79 -2.85
N ILE A 40 -17.10 1.78 -2.17
CA ILE A 40 -17.69 0.64 -1.48
C ILE A 40 -18.97 0.29 -2.21
N LYS A 41 -19.08 -0.94 -2.69
CA LYS A 41 -20.24 -1.42 -3.44
C LYS A 41 -21.51 -1.42 -2.61
N SER A 42 -21.42 -1.98 -1.41
CA SER A 42 -22.51 -2.04 -0.44
C SER A 42 -21.93 -2.01 0.97
N ALA A 43 -22.12 -0.92 1.70
CA ALA A 43 -21.62 -0.82 3.07
C ALA A 43 -22.24 -1.87 4.01
N PRO A 44 -23.55 -2.20 3.94
CA PRO A 44 -24.13 -3.27 4.75
C PRO A 44 -23.54 -4.65 4.45
N GLU A 45 -23.32 -5.01 3.18
CA GLU A 45 -22.71 -6.28 2.79
C GLU A 45 -21.27 -6.35 3.27
N LEU A 46 -20.47 -5.31 2.99
CA LEU A 46 -19.08 -5.22 3.44
C LEU A 46 -18.95 -5.39 4.97
N MET A 47 -19.84 -4.77 5.75
CA MET A 47 -19.82 -4.90 7.21
C MET A 47 -20.17 -6.34 7.65
N ALA A 48 -21.16 -6.94 7.02
CA ALA A 48 -21.56 -8.32 7.33
C ALA A 48 -20.46 -9.33 6.98
N ASP A 49 -19.75 -9.12 5.88
CA ASP A 49 -18.66 -9.98 5.46
C ASP A 49 -17.38 -9.73 6.26
N TRP A 50 -17.13 -8.47 6.65
CA TRP A 50 -16.09 -8.13 7.60
C TRP A 50 -16.24 -8.85 8.94
N GLU A 51 -17.43 -8.82 9.54
CA GLU A 51 -17.71 -9.50 10.83
C GLU A 51 -17.47 -11.01 10.76
N LYS A 52 -17.71 -11.64 9.59
CA LYS A 52 -17.47 -13.07 9.36
C LYS A 52 -16.04 -13.39 8.98
N SER A 53 -15.30 -12.41 8.46
CA SER A 53 -13.91 -12.59 8.03
C SER A 53 -12.98 -12.97 9.17
N GLY A 54 -11.82 -13.54 8.86
CA GLY A 54 -10.78 -13.82 9.85
C GLY A 54 -10.30 -12.54 10.56
N TYR A 55 -10.15 -11.45 9.83
CA TYR A 55 -9.75 -10.15 10.40
C TYR A 55 -10.79 -9.57 11.34
N GLY A 56 -12.07 -9.58 10.97
CA GLY A 56 -13.16 -9.09 11.82
C GLY A 56 -13.28 -9.88 13.12
N LYS A 57 -13.22 -11.21 13.02
CA LYS A 57 -13.24 -12.10 14.21
C LYS A 57 -12.01 -11.89 15.10
N MET A 58 -10.83 -11.68 14.51
CA MET A 58 -9.59 -11.37 15.25
C MET A 58 -9.71 -10.07 16.05
N LEU A 59 -10.21 -8.98 15.42
CA LEU A 59 -10.40 -7.70 16.11
C LEU A 59 -11.45 -7.80 17.24
N ALA A 60 -12.38 -8.74 17.14
CA ALA A 60 -13.38 -9.00 18.17
C ALA A 60 -12.89 -9.90 19.32
N ASP A 61 -11.69 -10.51 19.21
CA ASP A 61 -11.12 -11.37 20.24
C ASP A 61 -10.71 -10.60 21.49
N GLU A 62 -10.88 -11.22 22.67
CA GLU A 62 -10.62 -10.58 23.95
C GLU A 62 -9.13 -10.27 24.20
N GLU A 63 -8.19 -11.08 23.65
CA GLU A 63 -6.76 -10.75 23.74
C GLU A 63 -6.44 -9.51 22.93
N PHE A 64 -6.98 -9.42 21.68
CA PHE A 64 -6.77 -8.25 20.82
C PHE A 64 -7.38 -6.97 21.42
N LYS A 65 -8.59 -7.07 21.98
CA LYS A 65 -9.24 -5.94 22.66
C LYS A 65 -8.45 -5.45 23.88
N LYS A 66 -7.84 -6.37 24.67
CA LYS A 66 -6.99 -5.98 25.79
C LYS A 66 -5.76 -5.22 25.31
N TRP A 67 -5.10 -5.70 24.26
CA TRP A 67 -3.93 -5.04 23.69
C TRP A 67 -4.23 -3.64 23.15
N THR A 68 -5.39 -3.47 22.50
CA THR A 68 -5.85 -2.19 21.96
C THR A 68 -6.62 -1.34 22.97
N ALA A 69 -6.79 -1.80 24.22
CA ALA A 69 -7.54 -1.08 25.26
C ALA A 69 -7.14 0.39 25.46
N PRO A 70 -5.85 0.80 25.34
CA PRO A 70 -5.49 2.21 25.41
C PRO A 70 -6.06 3.08 24.27
N MET A 71 -6.48 2.48 23.16
CA MET A 71 -7.19 3.17 22.08
C MET A 71 -8.65 3.45 22.42
N TYR A 72 -9.15 2.93 23.54
CA TYR A 72 -10.51 3.10 24.02
C TYR A 72 -10.55 3.96 25.29
N GLN A 73 -11.50 4.88 25.39
CA GLN A 73 -11.81 5.62 26.59
C GLN A 73 -13.24 5.29 27.02
N ASN A 74 -13.42 4.82 28.25
CA ASN A 74 -14.74 4.41 28.76
C ASN A 74 -15.43 3.32 27.91
N GLY A 75 -14.65 2.42 27.28
CA GLY A 75 -15.18 1.37 26.41
C GLY A 75 -15.47 1.81 24.97
N GLU A 76 -15.14 3.05 24.61
CA GLU A 76 -15.34 3.59 23.26
C GLU A 76 -14.00 3.96 22.61
N PRO A 77 -13.82 3.70 21.30
CA PRO A 77 -12.61 4.12 20.58
C PRO A 77 -12.40 5.64 20.71
N ILE A 78 -11.15 6.07 20.87
CA ILE A 78 -10.82 7.50 21.02
C ILE A 78 -11.34 8.32 19.83
N TRP A 79 -11.27 7.76 18.60
CA TRP A 79 -11.80 8.40 17.39
C TRP A 79 -13.33 8.47 17.37
N ASP A 80 -14.01 7.57 18.05
CA ASP A 80 -15.47 7.53 18.10
C ASP A 80 -16.06 8.68 18.91
N LYS A 81 -15.30 9.16 19.89
CA LYS A 81 -15.69 10.33 20.68
C LYS A 81 -15.86 11.58 19.81
N THR A 82 -14.91 11.84 18.91
CA THR A 82 -14.97 12.98 17.97
C THR A 82 -16.16 12.84 17.01
N LEU A 83 -16.43 11.62 16.54
CA LEU A 83 -17.60 11.34 15.70
C LEU A 83 -18.90 11.56 16.46
N LYS A 84 -19.01 11.06 17.71
CA LYS A 84 -20.20 11.24 18.55
C LYS A 84 -20.45 12.71 18.92
N GLU A 85 -19.39 13.46 19.15
CA GLU A 85 -19.51 14.91 19.39
C GLU A 85 -20.11 15.63 18.17
N GLY A 86 -19.76 15.20 16.93
CA GLY A 86 -20.28 15.82 15.70
C GLY A 86 -21.62 15.25 15.21
N THR A 87 -21.84 13.94 15.35
CA THR A 87 -23.01 13.26 14.75
C THR A 87 -24.05 12.78 15.76
N GLY A 88 -23.74 12.81 17.05
CA GLY A 88 -24.55 12.25 18.14
C GLY A 88 -24.40 10.73 18.31
N ASP A 89 -23.75 10.04 17.36
CA ASP A 89 -23.60 8.59 17.36
C ASP A 89 -22.18 8.17 16.93
N GLY A 90 -21.74 6.98 17.35
CA GLY A 90 -20.43 6.44 17.00
C GLY A 90 -20.33 5.94 15.56
N LEU A 91 -19.12 5.58 15.15
CA LEU A 91 -18.80 5.13 13.79
C LEU A 91 -19.69 3.96 13.34
N GLU A 92 -19.82 2.93 14.17
CA GLU A 92 -20.62 1.75 13.85
C GLU A 92 -22.10 2.07 13.61
N ALA A 93 -22.69 2.92 14.46
CA ALA A 93 -24.08 3.34 14.30
C ALA A 93 -24.29 4.17 13.02
N ASN A 94 -23.32 5.02 12.68
CA ASN A 94 -23.37 5.82 11.45
C ASN A 94 -23.21 4.93 10.21
N LEU A 95 -22.29 3.97 10.23
CA LEU A 95 -22.11 3.01 9.13
C LEU A 95 -23.36 2.14 8.90
N LYS A 96 -24.04 1.69 9.95
CA LYS A 96 -25.30 0.93 9.87
C LYS A 96 -26.48 1.72 9.25
N ARG A 97 -26.38 3.04 9.16
CA ARG A 97 -27.39 3.88 8.48
C ARG A 97 -27.17 3.98 6.97
N ILE A 98 -25.98 3.67 6.49
CA ILE A 98 -25.70 3.65 5.07
C ILE A 98 -26.40 2.42 4.48
N GLN A 99 -27.24 2.63 3.48
CA GLN A 99 -28.08 1.56 2.93
C GLN A 99 -27.55 0.92 1.65
N GLY A 100 -26.47 1.46 1.10
CA GLY A 100 -25.91 0.97 -0.14
C GLY A 100 -24.48 1.43 -0.38
N SER A 101 -24.25 1.95 -1.57
CA SER A 101 -22.93 2.32 -2.05
C SER A 101 -22.38 3.59 -1.40
N VAL A 102 -21.03 3.65 -1.30
CA VAL A 102 -20.28 4.85 -0.91
C VAL A 102 -19.20 5.10 -1.96
N LEU A 103 -19.04 6.37 -2.36
CA LEU A 103 -17.98 6.81 -3.27
C LEU A 103 -17.33 8.07 -2.70
N ILE A 104 -16.03 8.00 -2.44
CA ILE A 104 -15.21 9.14 -2.02
C ILE A 104 -14.27 9.47 -3.18
N THR A 105 -14.37 10.67 -3.72
CA THR A 105 -13.64 11.08 -4.92
C THR A 105 -12.80 12.31 -4.66
N VAL A 106 -11.58 12.30 -5.20
CA VAL A 106 -10.70 13.47 -5.27
C VAL A 106 -10.66 13.94 -6.73
N ALA A 107 -11.05 15.20 -6.98
CA ALA A 107 -11.06 15.79 -8.31
C ALA A 107 -10.41 17.18 -8.27
N ALA A 108 -9.17 17.29 -8.72
CA ALA A 108 -8.36 18.51 -8.63
C ALA A 108 -7.61 18.78 -9.93
N ASP A 109 -7.52 20.06 -10.30
CA ASP A 109 -6.84 20.50 -11.51
C ASP A 109 -5.34 20.74 -11.29
N SER A 110 -4.90 20.91 -10.04
CA SER A 110 -3.51 21.19 -9.70
C SER A 110 -3.12 20.74 -8.29
N VAL A 111 -1.79 20.62 -8.06
CA VAL A 111 -1.21 20.40 -6.72
C VAL A 111 -1.62 21.49 -5.73
N LYS A 112 -1.79 22.72 -6.19
CA LYS A 112 -2.19 23.86 -5.33
C LYS A 112 -3.57 23.64 -4.74
N ASP A 113 -4.50 23.05 -5.52
CA ASP A 113 -5.85 22.72 -5.02
C ASP A 113 -5.81 21.69 -3.88
N MET A 114 -4.76 20.83 -3.85
CA MET A 114 -4.55 19.86 -2.78
C MET A 114 -3.80 20.42 -1.58
N GLN A 115 -2.97 21.45 -1.78
CA GLN A 115 -2.21 22.08 -0.68
C GLN A 115 -3.07 23.05 0.12
N ASP A 116 -4.14 23.55 -0.47
CA ASP A 116 -5.10 24.46 0.19
C ASP A 116 -6.15 23.68 1.01
N VAL A 117 -5.65 22.72 1.81
CA VAL A 117 -6.43 21.76 2.60
C VAL A 117 -7.40 22.45 3.59
N ASN A 118 -7.17 23.74 3.87
CA ASN A 118 -7.97 24.47 4.85
C ASN A 118 -9.22 25.15 4.28
N ASP A 119 -9.28 25.37 2.97
CA ASP A 119 -10.29 26.29 2.45
C ASP A 119 -11.11 25.78 1.24
N ASN A 120 -10.68 24.77 0.48
CA ASN A 120 -11.44 24.23 -0.67
C ASN A 120 -10.95 22.83 -1.03
N ASN A 121 -11.13 21.87 -0.13
CA ASN A 121 -10.69 20.50 -0.37
C ASN A 121 -11.40 19.92 -1.63
N PRO A 122 -10.67 19.48 -2.67
CA PRO A 122 -11.27 18.98 -3.91
C PRO A 122 -11.83 17.56 -3.76
N VAL A 123 -12.45 17.27 -2.62
CA VAL A 123 -13.06 15.98 -2.30
C VAL A 123 -14.57 16.13 -2.30
N PHE A 124 -15.26 15.15 -2.87
CA PHE A 124 -16.68 14.96 -2.66
C PHE A 124 -16.99 13.50 -2.34
N VAL A 125 -18.11 13.31 -1.64
CA VAL A 125 -18.57 12.00 -1.18
C VAL A 125 -20.01 11.80 -1.60
N LEU A 126 -20.31 10.63 -2.17
CA LEU A 126 -21.66 10.16 -2.43
C LEU A 126 -21.97 9.01 -1.49
N ILE A 127 -23.08 9.05 -0.79
CA ILE A 127 -23.52 8.02 0.16
C ILE A 127 -24.96 7.66 -0.15
N GLU A 128 -25.25 6.40 -0.40
CA GLU A 128 -26.60 5.91 -0.56
C GLU A 128 -27.26 5.77 0.83
N VAL A 129 -28.14 6.69 1.14
CA VAL A 129 -28.83 6.76 2.45
C VAL A 129 -30.28 6.28 2.38
N GLY A 130 -30.85 6.18 1.19
CA GLY A 130 -32.20 5.67 0.95
C GLY A 130 -33.26 6.31 1.85
N ASP A 131 -33.99 5.53 2.62
CA ASP A 131 -35.04 5.97 3.54
C ASP A 131 -34.50 6.62 4.83
N GLN A 132 -33.19 6.56 5.08
CA GLN A 132 -32.53 7.21 6.22
C GLN A 132 -32.22 8.70 5.97
N GLN A 133 -32.61 9.26 4.83
CA GLN A 133 -32.33 10.65 4.45
C GLN A 133 -32.68 11.64 5.57
N ALA A 134 -33.90 11.54 6.14
CA ALA A 134 -34.34 12.44 7.20
C ALA A 134 -33.43 12.44 8.44
N LYS A 135 -32.85 11.28 8.77
CA LYS A 135 -31.91 11.15 9.89
C LYS A 135 -30.57 11.79 9.58
N PHE A 136 -30.06 11.65 8.36
CA PHE A 136 -28.84 12.34 7.93
C PHE A 136 -29.04 13.86 7.86
N GLU A 137 -30.20 14.34 7.41
CA GLU A 137 -30.55 15.76 7.44
C GLU A 137 -30.56 16.33 8.87
N GLU A 138 -31.15 15.61 9.84
CA GLU A 138 -31.13 15.98 11.26
C GLU A 138 -29.69 16.09 11.79
N MET A 139 -28.85 15.07 11.50
CA MET A 139 -27.45 15.05 11.95
C MET A 139 -26.64 16.21 11.37
N ILE A 140 -26.73 16.43 10.06
CA ILE A 140 -26.01 17.50 9.37
C ILE A 140 -26.52 18.88 9.84
N SER A 141 -27.82 19.05 10.02
CA SER A 141 -28.38 20.31 10.52
C SER A 141 -27.88 20.64 11.91
N LYS A 142 -27.81 19.66 12.81
CA LYS A 142 -27.26 19.83 14.16
C LYS A 142 -25.77 20.23 14.11
N ASP A 143 -24.95 19.55 13.33
CA ASP A 143 -23.53 19.89 13.16
C ASP A 143 -23.35 21.32 12.62
N ILE A 144 -24.18 21.72 11.66
CA ILE A 144 -24.18 23.08 11.11
C ILE A 144 -24.54 24.11 12.20
N GLU A 145 -25.58 23.86 12.98
CA GLU A 145 -25.99 24.78 14.07
C GLU A 145 -24.90 24.94 15.12
N GLU A 146 -24.24 23.87 15.51
CA GLU A 146 -23.09 23.90 16.42
C GLU A 146 -21.91 24.69 15.85
N ASN A 147 -21.61 24.52 14.56
CA ASN A 147 -20.54 25.25 13.88
C ASN A 147 -20.87 26.76 13.77
N LEU A 148 -22.12 27.13 13.47
CA LEU A 148 -22.56 28.52 13.43
C LEU A 148 -22.47 29.19 14.80
N GLN A 149 -22.70 28.44 15.90
CA GLN A 149 -22.51 28.96 17.25
C GLN A 149 -21.03 29.22 17.59
N LYS A 150 -20.13 28.36 17.11
CA LYS A 150 -18.67 28.49 17.33
C LYS A 150 -18.04 29.57 16.46
N GLU A 151 -18.56 29.76 15.25
CA GLU A 151 -18.06 30.74 14.28
C GLU A 151 -19.20 31.64 13.75
N PRO A 152 -19.56 32.71 14.46
CA PRO A 152 -20.70 33.57 14.10
C PRO A 152 -20.58 34.31 12.76
N THR A 153 -19.37 34.31 12.16
CA THR A 153 -19.14 34.90 10.83
C THR A 153 -19.61 34.00 9.70
N MET A 154 -19.86 32.71 9.98
CA MET A 154 -20.38 31.80 8.99
C MET A 154 -21.87 32.03 8.71
N LYS A 155 -22.23 31.82 7.45
CA LYS A 155 -23.61 31.93 6.95
C LYS A 155 -24.04 30.64 6.30
N LYS A 156 -25.29 30.26 6.50
CA LYS A 156 -25.94 29.18 5.75
C LYS A 156 -26.62 29.79 4.52
N MET A 157 -26.27 29.26 3.35
CA MET A 157 -26.87 29.64 2.07
C MET A 157 -27.49 28.41 1.42
N VAL A 158 -28.48 28.62 0.56
CA VAL A 158 -29.10 27.57 -0.25
C VAL A 158 -29.11 28.04 -1.70
N LYS A 159 -28.51 27.21 -2.58
CA LYS A 159 -28.50 27.45 -4.03
C LYS A 159 -29.35 26.38 -4.71
N ASP A 160 -30.17 26.73 -5.67
CA ASP A 160 -30.87 25.76 -6.51
C ASP A 160 -29.94 25.28 -7.62
N VAL A 161 -29.76 23.95 -7.72
CA VAL A 161 -28.96 23.30 -8.78
C VAL A 161 -29.84 22.24 -9.44
N ALA A 162 -30.32 22.51 -10.62
CA ALA A 162 -31.20 21.60 -11.38
C ALA A 162 -32.44 21.14 -10.57
N GLY A 163 -33.02 22.03 -9.78
CA GLY A 163 -34.17 21.75 -8.93
C GLY A 163 -33.83 21.04 -7.60
N VAL A 164 -32.55 20.95 -7.26
CA VAL A 164 -32.07 20.37 -6.00
C VAL A 164 -31.48 21.47 -5.10
N PRO A 165 -31.91 21.61 -3.83
CA PRO A 165 -31.33 22.56 -2.90
C PRO A 165 -29.92 22.13 -2.49
N LEU A 166 -28.89 22.85 -2.92
CA LEU A 166 -27.53 22.74 -2.43
C LEU A 166 -27.35 23.65 -1.22
N HIS A 167 -27.16 23.06 -0.06
CA HIS A 167 -26.89 23.77 1.20
C HIS A 167 -25.40 24.03 1.32
N VAL A 168 -25.03 25.28 1.58
CA VAL A 168 -23.64 25.71 1.67
C VAL A 168 -23.40 26.46 2.97
N LEU A 169 -22.32 26.15 3.66
CA LEU A 169 -21.82 26.86 4.83
C LEU A 169 -20.57 27.64 4.42
N ALA A 170 -20.64 28.97 4.47
CA ALA A 170 -19.57 29.87 4.01
C ALA A 170 -19.31 31.03 4.94
N VAL A 171 -18.09 31.60 4.88
CA VAL A 171 -17.72 32.78 5.68
C VAL A 171 -18.21 34.08 5.03
N SER A 172 -18.44 34.12 3.72
CA SER A 172 -19.01 35.26 2.99
C SER A 172 -19.89 34.80 1.83
N GLU A 173 -20.59 35.76 1.17
CA GLU A 173 -21.42 35.49 0.00
C GLU A 173 -20.66 35.58 -1.34
N ASP A 174 -19.37 35.95 -1.31
CA ASP A 174 -18.55 36.07 -2.49
C ASP A 174 -18.19 34.69 -3.06
N GLU A 175 -18.10 34.56 -4.40
CA GLU A 175 -17.76 33.31 -5.08
C GLU A 175 -16.37 32.76 -4.69
N ASP A 176 -15.44 33.64 -4.29
CA ASP A 176 -14.11 33.30 -3.76
C ASP A 176 -14.09 33.10 -2.24
N ALA A 177 -15.28 33.04 -1.61
CA ALA A 177 -15.38 32.88 -0.16
C ALA A 177 -14.81 31.53 0.29
N ARG A 178 -14.28 31.52 1.50
CA ARG A 178 -13.88 30.29 2.18
C ARG A 178 -15.11 29.42 2.47
N TRP A 179 -15.28 28.40 1.65
CA TRP A 179 -16.30 27.39 1.83
C TRP A 179 -15.82 26.39 2.89
N ARG A 180 -16.67 26.01 3.82
CA ARG A 180 -16.30 25.02 4.83
C ARG A 180 -17.03 23.70 4.67
N ARG A 181 -18.24 23.71 4.11
CA ARG A 181 -19.00 22.48 3.85
C ARG A 181 -20.18 22.78 2.92
N ALA A 182 -20.43 21.87 2.00
CA ALA A 182 -21.65 21.88 1.22
C ALA A 182 -22.26 20.47 1.17
N TYR A 183 -23.59 20.40 1.10
CA TYR A 183 -24.31 19.13 0.97
C TYR A 183 -25.62 19.28 0.21
N ALA A 184 -26.05 18.18 -0.39
CA ALA A 184 -27.35 18.05 -1.04
C ALA A 184 -27.85 16.59 -0.93
N PHE A 185 -29.15 16.41 -1.21
CA PHE A 185 -29.75 15.09 -1.34
C PHE A 185 -30.36 14.95 -2.72
N VAL A 186 -30.05 13.87 -3.44
CA VAL A 186 -30.59 13.54 -4.75
C VAL A 186 -31.06 12.11 -4.76
N ASP A 187 -32.36 11.88 -4.81
CA ASP A 187 -32.97 10.53 -4.97
C ASP A 187 -32.43 9.49 -3.97
N GLY A 188 -32.33 9.88 -2.68
CA GLY A 188 -31.81 9.03 -1.59
C GLY A 188 -30.28 8.89 -1.56
N VAL A 189 -29.56 9.77 -2.25
CA VAL A 189 -28.11 9.89 -2.22
C VAL A 189 -27.74 11.19 -1.53
N LEU A 190 -26.96 11.11 -0.45
CA LEU A 190 -26.31 12.24 0.20
C LEU A 190 -25.03 12.59 -0.56
N ILE A 191 -24.89 13.84 -0.93
CA ILE A 191 -23.71 14.42 -1.58
C ILE A 191 -23.06 15.37 -0.59
N LEU A 192 -21.78 15.18 -0.29
CA LEU A 192 -21.00 16.01 0.65
C LEU A 192 -19.72 16.48 -0.02
N GLY A 193 -19.24 17.67 0.33
CA GLY A 193 -17.92 18.16 -0.09
C GLY A 193 -17.67 19.60 0.35
N ASP A 194 -16.44 20.05 0.16
CA ASP A 194 -16.00 21.38 0.56
C ASP A 194 -15.96 22.37 -0.63
N LYS A 195 -16.00 21.88 -1.87
CA LYS A 195 -15.94 22.69 -3.11
C LYS A 195 -17.30 22.70 -3.79
N PRO A 196 -18.13 23.77 -3.65
CA PRO A 196 -19.49 23.80 -4.21
C PRO A 196 -19.58 23.53 -5.70
N ALA A 197 -18.64 24.04 -6.49
CA ALA A 197 -18.62 23.80 -7.94
C ALA A 197 -18.55 22.31 -8.32
N LEU A 198 -17.84 21.48 -7.54
CA LEU A 198 -17.85 20.02 -7.73
C LEU A 198 -19.21 19.41 -7.39
N LEU A 199 -19.85 19.90 -6.33
CA LEU A 199 -21.18 19.42 -5.96
C LEU A 199 -22.24 19.86 -6.99
N GLU A 200 -22.17 21.09 -7.49
CA GLU A 200 -23.04 21.56 -8.57
C GLU A 200 -22.93 20.68 -9.82
N TYR A 201 -21.68 20.37 -10.18
CA TYR A 201 -21.40 19.44 -11.29
C TYR A 201 -22.05 18.07 -11.07
N ILE A 202 -21.81 17.45 -9.90
CA ILE A 202 -22.28 16.08 -9.65
C ILE A 202 -23.80 16.01 -9.47
N ILE A 203 -24.42 17.04 -8.86
CA ILE A 203 -25.89 17.16 -8.74
C ILE A 203 -26.53 17.23 -10.12
N ALA A 204 -26.02 18.11 -11.00
CA ALA A 204 -26.49 18.25 -12.35
C ALA A 204 -26.32 16.93 -13.15
N ALA A 205 -25.16 16.28 -13.00
CA ALA A 205 -24.88 15.01 -13.65
C ALA A 205 -25.82 13.88 -13.19
N LEU A 206 -26.09 13.77 -11.90
CA LEU A 206 -27.04 12.78 -11.35
C LEU A 206 -28.46 13.02 -11.81
N LYS A 207 -28.89 14.30 -11.93
CA LYS A 207 -30.25 14.64 -12.39
C LYS A 207 -30.47 14.47 -13.86
N THR A 208 -29.48 14.78 -14.69
CA THR A 208 -29.62 14.74 -16.16
C THR A 208 -29.19 13.39 -16.75
N GLY A 209 -28.44 12.58 -16.01
CA GLY A 209 -27.79 11.36 -16.51
C GLY A 209 -26.66 11.65 -17.52
N THR A 210 -26.31 12.94 -17.70
CA THR A 210 -25.27 13.40 -18.63
C THR A 210 -24.34 14.36 -17.94
N ALA A 211 -23.04 14.23 -18.20
CA ALA A 211 -22.02 15.12 -17.67
C ALA A 211 -20.90 15.28 -18.70
N GLU A 212 -20.10 16.32 -18.58
CA GLU A 212 -18.77 16.36 -19.20
C GLU A 212 -17.82 15.44 -18.40
N ALA A 213 -18.13 14.13 -18.44
CA ALA A 213 -17.43 13.13 -17.66
C ALA A 213 -16.03 12.82 -18.24
N SER A 214 -15.23 12.16 -17.46
CA SER A 214 -13.95 11.61 -17.90
C SER A 214 -14.16 10.41 -18.81
N ASP A 215 -13.55 10.41 -20.00
CA ASP A 215 -13.46 9.20 -20.83
C ASP A 215 -12.33 8.28 -20.37
N VAL A 216 -11.33 8.84 -19.69
CA VAL A 216 -10.13 8.14 -19.22
C VAL A 216 -10.45 7.19 -18.06
N VAL A 217 -11.18 7.68 -17.04
CA VAL A 217 -11.51 6.86 -15.86
C VAL A 217 -12.31 5.61 -16.23
N PRO A 218 -13.42 5.67 -17.00
CA PRO A 218 -14.14 4.46 -17.42
C PRO A 218 -13.29 3.50 -18.26
N SER A 219 -12.42 4.02 -19.13
CA SER A 219 -11.49 3.21 -19.92
C SER A 219 -10.51 2.44 -19.03
N HIS A 220 -9.92 3.10 -18.03
CA HIS A 220 -9.04 2.45 -17.08
C HIS A 220 -9.78 1.42 -16.23
N LEU A 221 -10.99 1.74 -15.76
CA LEU A 221 -11.80 0.81 -14.96
C LEU A 221 -12.19 -0.44 -15.76
N ALA A 222 -12.53 -0.32 -17.04
CA ALA A 222 -12.81 -1.45 -17.91
C ALA A 222 -11.59 -2.38 -18.09
N ARG A 223 -10.38 -1.83 -18.07
CA ARG A 223 -9.13 -2.62 -18.10
C ARG A 223 -8.84 -3.26 -16.73
N HIS A 224 -9.00 -2.51 -15.63
CA HIS A 224 -8.85 -3.08 -14.28
C HIS A 224 -9.83 -4.21 -14.00
N ALA A 225 -11.07 -4.10 -14.48
CA ALA A 225 -12.12 -5.13 -14.34
C ALA A 225 -11.77 -6.47 -14.99
N GLN A 226 -10.81 -6.51 -15.93
CA GLN A 226 -10.33 -7.77 -16.52
C GLN A 226 -9.51 -8.60 -15.52
N PHE A 227 -9.00 -7.99 -14.45
CA PHE A 227 -8.18 -8.63 -13.43
C PHE A 227 -8.99 -8.99 -12.17
N SER A 228 -10.13 -8.34 -11.94
CA SER A 228 -11.04 -8.65 -10.84
C SER A 228 -12.17 -9.55 -11.32
N GLU A 229 -12.48 -10.61 -10.60
CA GLU A 229 -13.62 -11.49 -10.87
C GLU A 229 -14.87 -10.89 -10.24
N GLY A 230 -15.68 -10.21 -11.03
CA GLY A 230 -16.91 -9.56 -10.56
C GLY A 230 -16.70 -8.15 -10.01
N THR A 231 -17.72 -7.62 -9.32
CA THR A 231 -17.66 -6.31 -8.66
C THR A 231 -17.12 -6.47 -7.24
N ALA A 232 -15.98 -5.86 -6.97
CA ALA A 232 -15.35 -5.90 -5.65
C ALA A 232 -16.16 -5.16 -4.58
N ASP A 233 -16.08 -5.62 -3.33
CA ASP A 233 -16.71 -4.96 -2.18
C ASP A 233 -16.12 -3.57 -1.95
N VAL A 234 -14.79 -3.47 -2.11
CA VAL A 234 -14.06 -2.21 -2.03
C VAL A 234 -13.17 -2.07 -3.26
N SER A 235 -13.22 -0.91 -3.89
CA SER A 235 -12.34 -0.55 -4.99
C SER A 235 -11.65 0.78 -4.72
N LEU A 236 -10.36 0.86 -5.06
CA LEU A 236 -9.60 2.10 -5.07
C LEU A 236 -9.01 2.28 -6.46
N TYR A 237 -9.06 3.50 -6.95
CA TYR A 237 -8.48 3.90 -8.23
C TYR A 237 -7.63 5.14 -8.04
N ALA A 238 -6.49 5.18 -8.70
CA ALA A 238 -5.67 6.39 -8.83
C ALA A 238 -5.26 6.61 -10.29
N ASN A 239 -5.46 7.83 -10.77
CA ASN A 239 -5.05 8.26 -12.10
C ASN A 239 -3.54 8.54 -12.09
N GLY A 240 -2.77 7.64 -12.67
CA GLY A 240 -1.31 7.70 -12.66
C GLY A 240 -0.78 8.88 -13.48
N GLU A 241 -1.41 9.21 -14.59
CA GLU A 241 -0.98 10.32 -15.46
C GLU A 241 -1.07 11.66 -14.70
N VAL A 242 -2.19 11.93 -14.05
CA VAL A 242 -2.39 13.14 -13.25
C VAL A 242 -1.45 13.16 -12.05
N LEU A 243 -1.30 12.03 -11.35
CA LEU A 243 -0.43 11.91 -10.19
C LEU A 243 1.05 12.18 -10.55
N MET A 244 1.53 11.62 -11.67
CA MET A 244 2.90 11.81 -12.11
C MET A 244 3.16 13.23 -12.61
N GLN A 245 2.18 13.84 -13.28
CA GLN A 245 2.28 15.26 -13.64
C GLN A 245 2.43 16.15 -12.40
N TRP A 246 1.62 15.92 -11.37
CA TRP A 246 1.72 16.67 -10.13
C TRP A 246 3.06 16.49 -9.41
N LEU A 247 3.57 15.26 -9.41
CA LEU A 247 4.87 14.98 -8.82
C LEU A 247 5.99 15.72 -9.56
N GLU A 248 5.94 15.76 -10.90
CA GLU A 248 6.88 16.51 -11.75
C GLU A 248 6.83 18.02 -11.45
N GLU A 249 5.63 18.60 -11.37
CA GLU A 249 5.43 20.01 -11.05
C GLU A 249 5.95 20.34 -9.64
N SER A 250 5.60 19.55 -8.64
CA SER A 250 6.01 19.75 -7.25
C SER A 250 7.52 19.68 -7.06
N LEU A 251 8.18 18.70 -7.68
CA LEU A 251 9.64 18.56 -7.62
C LEU A 251 10.33 19.69 -8.38
N THR A 252 9.78 20.11 -9.51
CA THR A 252 10.29 21.24 -10.28
C THR A 252 10.26 22.52 -9.45
N ASP A 253 9.18 22.79 -8.74
CA ASP A 253 9.03 23.97 -7.88
C ASP A 253 9.93 23.89 -6.63
N LEU A 254 10.04 22.71 -6.03
CA LEU A 254 10.99 22.47 -4.93
C LEU A 254 12.44 22.72 -5.34
N MET A 255 12.83 22.25 -6.52
CA MET A 255 14.18 22.44 -7.04
C MET A 255 14.47 23.91 -7.43
N LYS A 256 13.49 24.64 -7.99
CA LYS A 256 13.62 26.07 -8.25
C LYS A 256 13.74 26.88 -6.95
N SER A 257 13.04 26.49 -5.89
CA SER A 257 13.08 27.16 -4.59
C SER A 257 14.34 26.84 -3.78
N SER A 258 14.89 25.63 -3.94
CA SER A 258 16.16 25.26 -3.33
C SER A 258 17.31 25.93 -4.10
N LYS A 259 18.17 26.69 -3.41
CA LYS A 259 19.40 27.26 -3.98
C LYS A 259 20.42 26.18 -4.39
N SER A 260 20.05 24.93 -4.37
CA SER A 260 20.86 23.78 -4.78
C SER A 260 20.90 23.75 -6.31
N GLN A 261 22.02 24.16 -6.88
CA GLN A 261 22.32 24.00 -8.31
C GLN A 261 22.54 22.49 -8.59
N MET A 262 21.49 21.69 -8.59
CA MET A 262 21.59 20.38 -9.23
C MET A 262 21.66 20.60 -10.74
N PRO A 263 22.69 20.08 -11.43
CA PRO A 263 22.88 20.28 -12.88
C PRO A 263 21.92 19.44 -13.74
N ILE A 264 20.86 18.86 -13.15
CA ILE A 264 19.93 17.95 -13.83
C ILE A 264 18.56 18.61 -13.90
N ASP A 265 17.98 18.64 -15.10
CA ASP A 265 16.59 19.03 -15.31
C ASP A 265 15.66 17.97 -14.67
N PRO A 266 14.75 18.32 -13.74
CA PRO A 266 13.77 17.40 -13.19
C PRO A 266 12.99 16.64 -14.28
N LYS A 267 12.60 17.32 -15.34
CA LYS A 267 11.91 16.71 -16.46
C LYS A 267 12.71 15.58 -17.10
N ALA A 268 14.01 15.74 -17.26
CA ALA A 268 14.88 14.68 -17.80
C ALA A 268 14.90 13.44 -16.89
N ILE A 269 14.80 13.62 -15.56
CA ILE A 269 14.68 12.51 -14.61
C ILE A 269 13.35 11.77 -14.81
N PHE A 270 12.23 12.49 -14.87
CA PHE A 270 10.91 11.88 -15.09
C PHE A 270 10.81 11.17 -16.44
N ASP A 271 11.33 11.79 -17.50
CA ASP A 271 11.38 11.19 -18.84
C ASP A 271 12.29 9.93 -18.86
N ALA A 272 13.40 9.94 -18.10
CA ALA A 272 14.27 8.78 -17.96
C ALA A 272 13.59 7.64 -17.19
N LEU A 273 12.89 7.97 -16.09
CA LEU A 273 12.15 7.01 -15.29
C LEU A 273 10.90 6.46 -15.99
N GLY A 274 10.43 7.10 -17.08
CA GLY A 274 9.24 6.68 -17.81
C GLY A 274 7.95 6.89 -17.01
N THR A 275 7.90 7.88 -16.12
CA THR A 275 6.76 8.11 -15.22
C THR A 275 5.46 8.43 -15.94
N LYS A 276 5.54 9.06 -17.13
CA LYS A 276 4.37 9.35 -17.98
C LYS A 276 3.68 8.10 -18.55
N GLU A 277 4.32 6.96 -18.44
CA GLU A 277 3.77 5.68 -18.89
C GLU A 277 2.94 5.00 -17.78
N PHE A 278 2.95 5.53 -16.58
CA PHE A 278 2.09 5.08 -15.49
C PHE A 278 0.68 5.64 -15.69
N GLN A 279 -0.22 4.81 -16.24
CA GLN A 279 -1.56 5.24 -16.60
C GLN A 279 -2.52 5.25 -15.41
N SER A 280 -2.59 4.17 -14.65
CA SER A 280 -3.40 4.11 -13.44
C SER A 280 -3.03 2.95 -12.53
N LEU A 281 -3.42 3.08 -11.27
CA LEU A 281 -3.41 2.03 -10.26
C LEU A 281 -4.85 1.69 -9.89
N GLY A 282 -5.17 0.41 -9.94
CA GLY A 282 -6.42 -0.16 -9.45
C GLY A 282 -6.14 -1.11 -8.30
N PHE A 283 -6.97 -1.06 -7.31
CA PHE A 283 -7.00 -1.95 -6.18
C PHE A 283 -8.44 -2.42 -6.00
N SER A 284 -8.65 -3.72 -5.80
CA SER A 284 -9.96 -4.27 -5.49
C SER A 284 -9.85 -5.34 -4.41
N MET A 285 -10.80 -5.35 -3.49
CA MET A 285 -10.87 -6.28 -2.38
C MET A 285 -12.27 -6.87 -2.31
N ASP A 286 -12.32 -8.20 -2.25
CA ASP A 286 -13.51 -8.97 -1.92
C ASP A 286 -13.31 -9.69 -0.60
N LEU A 287 -14.27 -9.59 0.28
CA LEU A 287 -14.32 -10.29 1.55
C LEU A 287 -15.50 -11.27 1.55
N SER A 288 -15.27 -12.46 2.03
CA SER A 288 -16.34 -13.41 2.30
C SER A 288 -16.02 -14.25 3.54
N ASP A 289 -16.98 -15.02 3.98
CA ASP A 289 -16.80 -15.99 5.07
C ASP A 289 -15.86 -17.15 4.70
N THR A 290 -15.68 -17.40 3.41
CA THR A 290 -14.88 -18.52 2.89
C THR A 290 -13.52 -18.11 2.33
N GLN A 291 -13.40 -16.86 1.85
CA GLN A 291 -12.21 -16.37 1.16
C GLN A 291 -12.11 -14.86 1.21
N SER A 292 -10.89 -14.34 1.27
CA SER A 292 -10.58 -12.95 0.96
C SER A 292 -9.68 -12.89 -0.26
N ARG A 293 -9.97 -11.97 -1.17
CA ARG A 293 -9.20 -11.71 -2.39
C ARG A 293 -8.82 -10.26 -2.47
N LEU A 294 -7.57 -10.03 -2.81
CA LEU A 294 -7.01 -8.71 -3.06
C LEU A 294 -6.37 -8.72 -4.44
N ASP A 295 -6.80 -7.83 -5.31
CA ASP A 295 -6.19 -7.58 -6.63
C ASP A 295 -5.60 -6.17 -6.67
N VAL A 296 -4.36 -6.06 -7.14
CA VAL A 296 -3.70 -4.78 -7.43
C VAL A 296 -3.25 -4.82 -8.88
N SER A 297 -3.66 -3.85 -9.67
CA SER A 297 -3.29 -3.77 -11.08
C SER A 297 -2.73 -2.39 -11.42
N LEU A 298 -1.63 -2.37 -12.15
CA LEU A 298 -0.94 -1.18 -12.62
C LEU A 298 -0.99 -1.16 -14.14
N LEU A 299 -1.70 -0.18 -14.71
CA LEU A 299 -1.83 -0.05 -16.16
C LEU A 299 -0.68 0.76 -16.74
N HIS A 300 -0.21 0.32 -17.92
CA HIS A 300 0.86 0.93 -18.67
C HIS A 300 0.66 0.70 -20.20
N PRO A 301 1.41 1.35 -21.10
CA PRO A 301 1.44 1.01 -22.52
C PRO A 301 1.98 -0.40 -22.76
N GLU A 302 1.65 -1.00 -23.91
CA GLU A 302 2.13 -2.36 -24.28
C GLU A 302 3.65 -2.52 -24.23
N LYS A 303 4.40 -1.46 -24.46
CA LYS A 303 5.87 -1.45 -24.42
C LYS A 303 6.35 -0.36 -23.47
N PRO A 304 6.24 -0.58 -22.14
CA PRO A 304 6.69 0.42 -21.19
C PRO A 304 8.20 0.56 -21.19
N THR A 305 8.67 1.77 -20.90
CA THR A 305 10.08 2.11 -20.71
C THR A 305 10.36 2.47 -19.24
N GLY A 306 11.60 2.77 -18.90
CA GLY A 306 11.95 3.19 -17.55
C GLY A 306 11.63 2.15 -16.49
N LEU A 307 11.15 2.61 -15.33
CA LEU A 307 10.88 1.75 -14.17
C LEU A 307 9.83 0.66 -14.46
N LEU A 308 8.80 0.97 -15.23
CA LEU A 308 7.73 0.01 -15.52
C LEU A 308 8.24 -1.18 -16.34
N SER A 309 9.24 -0.97 -17.20
CA SER A 309 9.89 -2.06 -17.93
C SER A 309 10.63 -3.04 -17.01
N LEU A 310 11.14 -2.56 -15.87
CA LEU A 310 11.87 -3.38 -14.90
C LEU A 310 10.94 -4.25 -14.05
N LEU A 311 9.68 -3.84 -13.88
CA LEU A 311 8.69 -4.58 -13.09
C LEU A 311 8.06 -5.74 -13.86
N ARG A 312 8.27 -5.80 -15.18
CA ARG A 312 7.76 -6.88 -16.02
C ARG A 312 8.66 -8.11 -15.90
N GLY A 313 8.15 -9.17 -15.28
CA GLY A 313 8.79 -10.48 -15.31
C GLY A 313 8.72 -11.14 -16.68
N ASN A 314 9.49 -12.23 -16.87
CA ASN A 314 9.33 -13.10 -18.02
C ASN A 314 7.99 -13.83 -17.96
N GLN A 315 7.35 -14.03 -19.13
CA GLN A 315 6.05 -14.71 -19.23
C GLN A 315 6.13 -16.26 -19.13
N THR A 316 7.14 -16.77 -18.43
CA THR A 316 7.31 -18.20 -18.24
C THR A 316 6.84 -18.59 -16.85
N GLU A 317 6.05 -19.66 -16.75
CA GLU A 317 5.60 -20.19 -15.46
C GLU A 317 6.79 -20.54 -14.56
N VAL A 318 6.62 -20.33 -13.26
CA VAL A 318 7.62 -20.63 -12.25
C VAL A 318 7.43 -22.05 -11.72
N ASN A 319 8.54 -22.69 -11.34
CA ASN A 319 8.54 -23.96 -10.61
C ASN A 319 8.66 -23.67 -9.11
N LEU A 320 7.89 -24.38 -8.30
CA LEU A 320 7.94 -24.23 -6.85
C LEU A 320 9.15 -25.00 -6.30
N PRO A 321 10.16 -24.32 -5.73
CA PRO A 321 11.40 -25.00 -5.30
C PRO A 321 11.18 -25.78 -3.99
N ALA A 322 11.34 -27.11 -4.05
CA ALA A 322 11.12 -28.02 -2.91
C ALA A 322 12.04 -27.76 -1.71
N PHE A 323 13.14 -27.03 -1.90
CA PHE A 323 14.08 -26.70 -0.84
C PHE A 323 13.64 -25.53 0.07
N MET A 324 12.50 -24.89 -0.20
CA MET A 324 11.97 -23.84 0.69
C MET A 324 11.47 -24.46 1.99
N PRO A 325 11.93 -23.98 3.18
CA PRO A 325 11.53 -24.57 4.46
C PRO A 325 10.03 -24.42 4.73
N ALA A 326 9.40 -25.48 5.24
CA ALA A 326 7.96 -25.48 5.57
C ALA A 326 7.60 -24.50 6.70
N ASP A 327 8.55 -24.18 7.57
CA ASP A 327 8.40 -23.31 8.73
C ASP A 327 8.86 -21.87 8.48
N ALA A 328 9.25 -21.51 7.25
CA ALA A 328 9.56 -20.14 6.89
C ALA A 328 8.34 -19.21 7.09
N LEU A 329 8.61 -17.95 7.43
CA LEU A 329 7.59 -16.90 7.54
C LEU A 329 6.92 -16.65 6.19
N SER A 330 7.73 -16.60 5.14
CA SER A 330 7.27 -16.49 3.76
C SER A 330 8.30 -17.03 2.78
N ALA A 331 7.84 -17.47 1.63
CA ALA A 331 8.68 -17.79 0.49
C ALA A 331 8.03 -17.30 -0.80
N GLN A 332 8.85 -16.93 -1.77
CA GLN A 332 8.41 -16.57 -3.11
C GLN A 332 9.38 -17.07 -4.16
N VAL A 333 8.86 -17.31 -5.34
CA VAL A 333 9.60 -17.56 -6.57
C VAL A 333 9.05 -16.68 -7.67
N MET A 334 9.92 -16.09 -8.49
CA MET A 334 9.52 -15.26 -9.62
C MET A 334 10.52 -15.36 -10.77
N ARG A 335 10.10 -14.96 -11.96
CA ARG A 335 10.94 -14.84 -13.15
C ARG A 335 11.32 -13.38 -13.37
N GLN A 336 12.60 -13.05 -13.20
CA GLN A 336 13.11 -11.70 -13.36
C GLN A 336 14.56 -11.72 -13.89
N SER A 337 14.78 -11.24 -15.09
CA SER A 337 16.11 -11.17 -15.68
C SER A 337 16.93 -10.00 -15.12
N LEU A 338 18.03 -10.29 -14.42
CA LEU A 338 18.97 -9.27 -13.95
C LEU A 338 19.68 -8.56 -15.09
N GLU A 339 19.93 -9.25 -16.19
CA GLU A 339 20.51 -8.66 -17.41
C GLU A 339 19.55 -7.62 -18.00
N ALA A 340 18.24 -7.92 -18.08
CA ALA A 340 17.22 -6.98 -18.54
C ALA A 340 17.06 -5.77 -17.59
N ILE A 341 17.14 -6.00 -16.29
CA ILE A 341 17.15 -4.91 -15.29
C ILE A 341 18.36 -4.01 -15.51
N TYR A 342 19.54 -4.57 -15.66
CA TYR A 342 20.76 -3.81 -15.91
C TYR A 342 20.67 -2.97 -17.19
N ASP A 343 20.21 -3.55 -18.29
CA ASP A 343 19.98 -2.82 -19.55
C ASP A 343 18.95 -1.70 -19.40
N GLY A 344 17.87 -1.96 -18.69
CA GLY A 344 16.85 -0.96 -18.40
C GLY A 344 17.38 0.21 -17.56
N LEU A 345 18.18 -0.09 -16.52
CA LEU A 345 18.84 0.94 -15.70
C LEU A 345 19.81 1.78 -16.51
N LEU A 346 20.66 1.15 -17.34
CA LEU A 346 21.56 1.86 -18.25
C LEU A 346 20.78 2.69 -19.27
N GLY A 347 19.67 2.16 -19.79
CA GLY A 347 18.78 2.89 -20.69
C GLY A 347 18.21 4.16 -20.06
N MET A 348 17.84 4.11 -18.79
CA MET A 348 17.40 5.29 -18.04
C MET A 348 18.54 6.29 -17.83
N VAL A 349 19.71 5.83 -17.39
CA VAL A 349 20.90 6.68 -17.23
C VAL A 349 21.26 7.37 -18.55
N ASN A 350 21.21 6.66 -19.68
CA ASN A 350 21.53 7.21 -20.99
C ASN A 350 20.59 8.36 -21.43
N LYS A 351 19.35 8.40 -20.91
CA LYS A 351 18.43 9.53 -21.15
C LYS A 351 18.81 10.79 -20.37
N LEU A 352 19.71 10.71 -19.37
CA LEU A 352 20.16 11.87 -18.57
C LEU A 352 21.25 12.72 -19.26
N GLY A 353 21.51 12.50 -20.54
CA GLY A 353 22.40 13.32 -21.35
C GLY A 353 23.88 13.22 -20.94
N PRO A 354 24.61 14.34 -20.76
CA PRO A 354 26.06 14.31 -20.48
C PRO A 354 26.46 13.50 -19.25
N MET A 355 25.57 13.35 -18.27
CA MET A 355 25.83 12.53 -17.08
C MET A 355 25.89 11.04 -17.40
N ALA A 356 25.18 10.59 -18.43
CA ALA A 356 25.25 9.21 -18.89
C ALA A 356 26.67 8.82 -19.29
N MET A 357 27.38 9.69 -19.99
CA MET A 357 28.75 9.45 -20.42
C MET A 357 29.68 9.26 -19.21
N MET A 358 29.52 10.09 -18.17
CA MET A 358 30.31 9.94 -16.94
C MET A 358 29.99 8.64 -16.22
N ALA A 359 28.72 8.27 -16.10
CA ALA A 359 28.29 7.01 -15.47
C ALA A 359 28.83 5.78 -16.23
N THR A 360 28.72 5.78 -17.56
CA THR A 360 29.24 4.69 -18.40
C THR A 360 30.78 4.58 -18.29
N MET A 361 31.49 5.70 -18.23
CA MET A 361 32.95 5.70 -18.01
C MET A 361 33.30 5.14 -16.62
N GLN A 362 32.56 5.50 -15.57
CA GLN A 362 32.78 4.97 -14.22
C GLN A 362 32.52 3.46 -14.17
N ILE A 363 31.44 2.97 -14.80
CA ILE A 363 31.16 1.54 -14.90
C ILE A 363 32.31 0.82 -15.59
N SER A 364 32.77 1.32 -16.74
CA SER A 364 33.91 0.73 -17.48
C SER A 364 35.19 0.71 -16.65
N GLN A 365 35.45 1.74 -15.86
CA GLN A 365 36.59 1.82 -14.95
C GLN A 365 36.51 0.78 -13.83
N VAL A 366 35.31 0.61 -13.24
CA VAL A 366 35.06 -0.40 -12.21
C VAL A 366 35.21 -1.80 -12.79
N GLU A 367 34.66 -2.09 -13.99
CA GLU A 367 34.84 -3.36 -14.69
C GLU A 367 36.31 -3.71 -14.95
N GLN A 368 37.12 -2.71 -15.38
CA GLN A 368 38.56 -2.91 -15.55
C GLN A 368 39.26 -3.25 -14.23
N GLN A 369 38.87 -2.61 -13.11
CA GLN A 369 39.44 -2.90 -11.80
C GLN A 369 39.01 -4.28 -11.27
N MET A 370 37.78 -4.68 -11.53
CA MET A 370 37.26 -5.99 -11.15
C MET A 370 37.82 -7.12 -12.04
N GLY A 371 38.18 -6.81 -13.29
CA GLY A 371 38.71 -7.78 -14.26
C GLY A 371 37.62 -8.63 -14.93
N PHE A 372 36.35 -8.21 -14.88
CA PHE A 372 35.22 -8.86 -15.55
C PHE A 372 34.18 -7.84 -15.98
N LYS A 373 33.28 -8.24 -16.90
CA LYS A 373 32.14 -7.44 -17.35
C LYS A 373 30.89 -7.71 -16.52
N ILE A 374 30.30 -6.64 -15.93
CA ILE A 374 29.12 -6.77 -15.07
C ILE A 374 27.96 -7.44 -15.81
N LYS A 375 27.68 -6.99 -17.03
CA LYS A 375 26.58 -7.52 -17.82
C LYS A 375 26.82 -8.97 -18.26
N GLU A 376 27.93 -9.21 -18.95
CA GLU A 376 28.17 -10.48 -19.64
C GLU A 376 28.64 -11.59 -18.70
N ASP A 377 29.48 -11.27 -17.70
CA ASP A 377 30.14 -12.27 -16.86
C ASP A 377 29.41 -12.48 -15.52
N LEU A 378 28.77 -11.45 -14.97
CA LEU A 378 28.00 -11.57 -13.73
C LEU A 378 26.51 -11.83 -14.05
N PHE A 379 25.80 -10.87 -14.63
CA PHE A 379 24.36 -11.02 -14.84
C PHE A 379 24.01 -12.02 -15.95
N GLY A 380 24.79 -12.07 -17.03
CA GLY A 380 24.60 -13.04 -18.11
C GLY A 380 24.93 -14.50 -17.73
N SER A 381 25.61 -14.73 -16.58
CA SER A 381 25.83 -16.05 -16.01
C SER A 381 24.70 -16.53 -15.08
N LEU A 382 23.71 -15.66 -14.81
CA LEU A 382 22.52 -15.96 -13.99
C LEU A 382 21.31 -16.19 -14.90
N ASP A 383 20.40 -17.04 -14.45
CA ASP A 383 19.10 -17.26 -15.08
C ASP A 383 18.08 -16.22 -14.55
N ASP A 384 16.85 -16.28 -15.04
CA ASP A 384 15.77 -15.37 -14.64
C ASP A 384 14.99 -15.87 -13.41
N GLU A 385 15.25 -17.08 -12.92
CA GLU A 385 14.56 -17.60 -11.74
C GLU A 385 15.16 -17.02 -10.45
N TYR A 386 14.35 -16.27 -9.75
CA TYR A 386 14.64 -15.67 -8.47
C TYR A 386 13.79 -16.32 -7.38
N VAL A 387 14.40 -16.65 -6.26
CA VAL A 387 13.75 -17.23 -5.09
C VAL A 387 14.08 -16.41 -3.86
N GLN A 388 13.13 -16.33 -2.92
CA GLN A 388 13.34 -15.64 -1.66
C GLN A 388 12.62 -16.40 -0.55
N ALA A 389 13.25 -16.46 0.62
CA ALA A 389 12.62 -16.88 1.86
C ALA A 389 12.93 -15.88 2.97
N ASN A 390 11.98 -15.69 3.86
CA ASN A 390 12.11 -14.85 5.04
C ASN A 390 11.76 -15.67 6.29
N ASP A 391 12.44 -15.38 7.41
CA ASP A 391 12.19 -15.98 8.71
C ASP A 391 12.54 -14.98 9.82
N GLY A 392 12.05 -15.22 11.05
CA GLY A 392 12.36 -14.40 12.21
C GLY A 392 11.27 -13.39 12.57
N THR A 393 11.64 -12.47 13.48
CA THR A 393 10.77 -11.39 13.99
C THR A 393 11.15 -10.06 13.34
N ALA A 394 10.34 -9.01 13.56
CA ALA A 394 10.63 -7.65 13.06
C ALA A 394 12.00 -7.10 13.50
N LEU A 395 12.52 -7.54 14.65
CA LEU A 395 13.80 -7.09 15.20
C LEU A 395 14.98 -7.94 14.72
N GLU A 396 14.72 -9.20 14.37
CA GLU A 396 15.73 -10.17 13.97
C GLU A 396 15.26 -10.92 12.71
N GLN A 397 15.09 -10.19 11.62
CA GLN A 397 14.75 -10.81 10.34
C GLN A 397 15.97 -11.46 9.70
N SER A 398 15.77 -12.67 9.23
CA SER A 398 16.67 -13.38 8.33
C SER A 398 16.02 -13.50 6.96
N GLN A 399 16.77 -13.16 5.93
CA GLN A 399 16.33 -13.26 4.55
C GLN A 399 17.36 -14.03 3.75
N VAL A 400 16.90 -14.93 2.91
CA VAL A 400 17.73 -15.59 1.89
C VAL A 400 17.11 -15.31 0.53
N MET A 401 17.92 -14.77 -0.36
CA MET A 401 17.61 -14.56 -1.77
C MET A 401 18.48 -15.50 -2.59
N GLY A 402 17.90 -16.14 -3.60
CA GLY A 402 18.62 -17.02 -4.50
C GLY A 402 18.34 -16.69 -5.95
N ILE A 403 19.35 -16.76 -6.79
CA ILE A 403 19.21 -16.58 -8.22
C ILE A 403 19.77 -17.82 -8.89
N LYS A 404 19.02 -18.41 -9.81
CA LYS A 404 19.44 -19.61 -10.51
C LYS A 404 20.66 -19.33 -11.38
N VAL A 405 21.61 -20.27 -11.40
CA VAL A 405 22.88 -20.15 -12.13
C VAL A 405 22.73 -20.78 -13.51
N LYS A 406 23.14 -20.03 -14.52
CA LYS A 406 23.17 -20.46 -15.92
C LYS A 406 24.57 -20.89 -16.38
N ASP A 407 25.59 -20.11 -15.99
CA ASP A 407 27.00 -20.38 -16.32
C ASP A 407 27.86 -20.26 -15.05
N ARG A 408 28.03 -21.39 -14.36
CA ARG A 408 28.78 -21.45 -13.11
C ARG A 408 30.25 -21.04 -13.24
N ALA A 409 30.88 -21.38 -14.35
CA ALA A 409 32.32 -21.12 -14.54
C ALA A 409 32.58 -19.59 -14.65
N LYS A 410 31.78 -18.90 -15.45
CA LYS A 410 31.84 -17.44 -15.56
C LYS A 410 31.50 -16.76 -14.22
N LEU A 411 30.44 -17.23 -13.54
CA LEU A 411 30.01 -16.68 -12.26
C LEU A 411 31.11 -16.77 -11.20
N VAL A 412 31.81 -17.88 -11.09
CA VAL A 412 32.96 -18.05 -10.17
C VAL A 412 34.02 -16.97 -10.44
N GLY A 413 34.40 -16.79 -11.71
CA GLY A 413 35.37 -15.75 -12.08
C GLY A 413 34.93 -14.34 -11.72
N ALA A 414 33.64 -14.02 -11.93
CA ALA A 414 33.08 -12.74 -11.59
C ALA A 414 33.02 -12.52 -10.05
N LEU A 415 32.62 -13.52 -9.28
CA LEU A 415 32.60 -13.47 -7.82
C LEU A 415 34.00 -13.31 -7.22
N ASP A 416 35.02 -14.00 -7.77
CA ASP A 416 36.41 -13.83 -7.37
C ASP A 416 36.94 -12.42 -7.67
N GLY A 417 36.57 -11.87 -8.84
CA GLY A 417 36.87 -10.48 -9.20
C GLY A 417 36.23 -9.48 -8.23
N LEU A 418 34.95 -9.69 -7.94
CA LEU A 418 34.19 -8.84 -6.99
C LEU A 418 34.79 -8.92 -5.58
N LYS A 419 35.12 -10.11 -5.10
CA LYS A 419 35.73 -10.35 -3.80
C LYS A 419 37.07 -9.59 -3.66
N ARG A 420 37.94 -9.66 -4.70
CA ARG A 420 39.19 -8.91 -4.76
C ARG A 420 38.96 -7.40 -4.72
N PHE A 421 38.03 -6.91 -5.54
CA PHE A 421 37.70 -5.49 -5.63
C PHE A 421 37.20 -4.91 -4.30
N VAL A 422 36.27 -5.60 -3.66
CA VAL A 422 35.70 -5.20 -2.36
C VAL A 422 36.76 -5.28 -1.26
N GLY A 423 37.59 -6.31 -1.26
CA GLY A 423 38.69 -6.45 -0.31
C GLY A 423 39.73 -5.35 -0.42
N GLN A 424 40.16 -4.99 -1.65
CA GLN A 424 41.15 -3.95 -1.89
C GLN A 424 40.60 -2.52 -1.74
N GLY A 425 39.38 -2.28 -2.24
CA GLY A 425 38.79 -0.95 -2.29
C GLY A 425 38.17 -0.50 -0.97
N PHE A 426 37.59 -1.42 -0.20
CA PHE A 426 36.85 -1.11 1.03
C PHE A 426 37.43 -1.72 2.29
N GLY A 427 38.58 -2.43 2.18
CA GLY A 427 39.23 -3.08 3.31
C GLY A 427 38.35 -4.16 3.98
N ALA A 428 37.43 -4.73 3.23
CA ALA A 428 36.50 -5.72 3.73
C ALA A 428 37.14 -7.10 3.78
N ALA A 429 36.99 -7.79 4.91
CA ALA A 429 37.38 -9.18 5.07
C ALA A 429 36.17 -10.09 4.83
N PHE A 430 36.40 -11.19 4.11
CA PHE A 430 35.44 -12.27 3.97
C PHE A 430 35.88 -13.41 4.89
N ASP A 431 35.00 -13.84 5.79
CA ASP A 431 35.17 -15.04 6.59
C ASP A 431 34.55 -16.21 5.82
N GLU A 432 35.32 -17.28 5.62
CA GLU A 432 34.85 -18.50 4.97
C GLU A 432 34.51 -19.57 6.00
N SER A 433 33.37 -20.20 5.85
CA SER A 433 32.97 -21.36 6.65
C SER A 433 32.37 -22.44 5.76
N GLU A 434 32.55 -23.70 6.15
CA GLU A 434 31.95 -24.83 5.43
C GLU A 434 30.69 -25.34 6.12
N TYR A 435 29.65 -25.63 5.34
CA TYR A 435 28.42 -26.26 5.80
C TYR A 435 27.93 -27.28 4.78
N LEU A 436 27.87 -28.57 5.12
CA LEU A 436 27.44 -29.68 4.26
C LEU A 436 28.19 -29.78 2.91
N GLY A 437 29.44 -29.31 2.84
CA GLY A 437 30.24 -29.25 1.63
C GLY A 437 30.02 -27.99 0.79
N TYR A 438 29.25 -27.01 1.27
CA TYR A 438 29.10 -25.69 0.67
C TYR A 438 29.99 -24.68 1.40
N THR A 439 30.67 -23.81 0.65
CA THR A 439 31.42 -22.68 1.22
C THR A 439 30.49 -21.47 1.39
N ILE A 440 30.32 -21.02 2.63
CA ILE A 440 29.60 -19.79 2.97
C ILE A 440 30.63 -18.68 3.17
N ASN A 441 30.52 -17.62 2.37
CA ASN A 441 31.36 -16.42 2.47
C ASN A 441 30.58 -15.34 3.22
N THR A 442 31.07 -14.93 4.38
CA THR A 442 30.43 -13.94 5.25
C THR A 442 31.19 -12.61 5.18
N PHE A 443 30.45 -11.53 4.99
CA PHE A 443 30.96 -10.17 4.93
C PHE A 443 30.45 -9.38 6.14
N LYS A 444 31.40 -8.75 6.87
CA LYS A 444 31.08 -7.84 7.98
C LYS A 444 31.39 -6.41 7.56
N ALA A 445 30.35 -5.61 7.31
CA ALA A 445 30.51 -4.22 6.94
C ALA A 445 30.95 -3.40 8.16
N SER A 446 32.23 -3.07 8.24
CA SER A 446 32.81 -2.27 9.34
C SER A 446 32.29 -0.83 9.39
N GLN A 447 31.76 -0.28 8.29
CA GLN A 447 31.26 1.10 8.21
C GLN A 447 29.77 1.26 8.55
N ALA A 448 28.95 0.21 8.50
CA ALA A 448 27.55 0.27 8.93
C ALA A 448 27.42 0.51 10.45
N ALA A 449 28.38 0.07 11.23
CA ALA A 449 28.45 0.32 12.68
C ALA A 449 28.64 1.82 13.03
N ALA A 450 29.23 2.62 12.16
CA ALA A 450 29.44 4.05 12.38
C ALA A 450 28.15 4.88 12.25
N ALA A 451 27.12 4.34 11.59
CA ALA A 451 25.82 5.00 11.39
C ALA A 451 24.75 4.59 12.43
N GLY A 452 25.11 3.79 13.45
CA GLY A 452 24.16 3.34 14.48
C GLY A 452 23.15 2.29 14.00
N ALA A 453 23.30 1.75 12.78
CA ALA A 453 22.56 0.59 12.33
C ALA A 453 23.16 -0.68 12.96
N ALA A 454 22.33 -1.61 13.41
CA ALA A 454 22.78 -2.92 13.85
C ALA A 454 23.61 -3.55 12.72
N SER A 455 24.78 -4.13 13.05
CA SER A 455 25.65 -4.78 12.07
C SER A 455 24.90 -5.99 11.47
N THR A 456 24.29 -5.79 10.31
CA THR A 456 23.63 -6.88 9.59
C THR A 456 24.71 -7.75 8.95
N GLU A 457 24.79 -9.00 9.36
CA GLU A 457 25.66 -9.99 8.74
C GLU A 457 25.13 -10.28 7.34
N VAL A 458 25.99 -10.19 6.31
CA VAL A 458 25.67 -10.53 4.93
C VAL A 458 26.53 -11.71 4.53
N ALA A 459 25.92 -12.76 4.01
CA ALA A 459 26.65 -13.92 3.52
C ALA A 459 26.19 -14.30 2.11
N TYR A 460 27.06 -14.96 1.35
CA TYR A 460 26.67 -15.60 0.11
C TYR A 460 27.24 -17.02 0.02
N CYS A 461 26.54 -17.84 -0.74
CA CYS A 461 26.92 -19.22 -1.02
C CYS A 461 26.59 -19.57 -2.47
N LEU A 462 27.57 -20.10 -3.20
CA LEU A 462 27.36 -20.60 -4.55
C LEU A 462 27.20 -22.12 -4.52
N THR A 463 25.98 -22.59 -4.80
CA THR A 463 25.67 -24.01 -4.96
C THR A 463 25.89 -24.45 -6.44
N GLU A 464 25.44 -25.65 -6.80
CA GLU A 464 25.46 -26.07 -8.21
C GLU A 464 24.48 -25.25 -9.04
N ASP A 465 23.26 -25.00 -8.52
CA ASP A 465 22.15 -24.43 -9.28
C ASP A 465 21.82 -22.98 -8.88
N TYR A 466 22.25 -22.49 -7.71
CA TYR A 466 21.87 -21.17 -7.20
C TYR A 466 23.04 -20.40 -6.58
N LEU A 467 23.06 -19.11 -6.83
CA LEU A 467 23.80 -18.14 -6.03
C LEU A 467 22.84 -17.62 -4.94
N LEU A 468 23.13 -17.96 -3.69
CA LEU A 468 22.34 -17.57 -2.52
C LEU A 468 22.99 -16.39 -1.81
N PHE A 469 22.18 -15.39 -1.43
CA PHE A 469 22.56 -14.29 -0.56
C PHE A 469 21.73 -14.35 0.72
N SER A 470 22.35 -14.12 1.86
CA SER A 470 21.69 -14.11 3.15
C SER A 470 21.97 -12.82 3.89
N THR A 471 20.94 -12.25 4.53
CA THR A 471 21.07 -11.16 5.48
C THR A 471 20.48 -11.59 6.83
N GLY A 472 21.04 -11.12 7.93
CA GLY A 472 20.64 -11.55 9.28
C GLY A 472 21.34 -12.84 9.71
N LYS A 473 20.66 -13.67 10.50
CA LYS A 473 21.23 -14.92 11.03
C LYS A 473 21.35 -15.97 9.92
N GLN A 474 22.42 -16.76 9.94
CA GLN A 474 22.69 -17.78 8.92
C GLN A 474 21.84 -19.06 9.06
N GLU A 475 20.99 -19.16 10.09
CA GLU A 475 20.16 -20.34 10.33
C GLU A 475 19.24 -20.65 9.15
N LEU A 476 18.59 -19.62 8.58
CA LEU A 476 17.73 -19.79 7.40
C LEU A 476 18.53 -20.27 6.18
N LEU A 477 19.71 -19.68 5.93
CA LEU A 477 20.61 -20.13 4.85
C LEU A 477 20.99 -21.60 5.02
N LYS A 478 21.41 -22.00 6.24
CA LYS A 478 21.77 -23.39 6.53
C LYS A 478 20.61 -24.35 6.38
N LYS A 479 19.40 -23.95 6.77
CA LYS A 479 18.17 -24.72 6.54
C LYS A 479 17.95 -24.96 5.05
N ILE A 480 18.04 -23.91 4.24
CA ILE A 480 17.88 -24.00 2.77
C ILE A 480 18.95 -24.91 2.16
N LEU A 481 20.23 -24.75 2.52
CA LEU A 481 21.32 -25.61 2.06
C LEU A 481 21.12 -27.08 2.45
N SER A 482 20.62 -27.35 3.66
CA SER A 482 20.29 -28.71 4.09
C SER A 482 19.20 -29.32 3.23
N ARG A 483 18.16 -28.55 2.92
CA ARG A 483 17.05 -28.99 2.08
C ARG A 483 17.42 -29.13 0.60
N MET A 484 18.33 -28.31 0.09
CA MET A 484 18.89 -28.49 -1.25
C MET A 484 19.63 -29.84 -1.37
N LYS A 485 20.28 -30.27 -0.29
CA LYS A 485 20.99 -31.55 -0.26
C LYS A 485 20.06 -32.74 -0.04
N ASP A 486 19.00 -32.56 0.75
CA ASP A 486 17.97 -33.57 1.01
C ASP A 486 16.58 -32.92 1.01
N PRO A 487 15.87 -32.93 -0.13
CA PRO A 487 14.54 -32.33 -0.27
C PRO A 487 13.40 -33.25 0.23
N SER A 488 13.67 -34.35 0.94
CA SER A 488 12.67 -35.35 1.33
C SER A 488 11.62 -34.85 2.34
N GLY A 489 11.89 -33.75 3.06
CA GLY A 489 10.94 -33.15 3.97
C GLY A 489 9.91 -32.24 3.29
N PRO A 490 8.82 -31.86 3.98
CA PRO A 490 7.81 -30.95 3.42
C PRO A 490 8.40 -29.54 3.16
N SER A 491 7.95 -28.90 2.09
CA SER A 491 8.23 -27.51 1.79
C SER A 491 7.05 -26.61 2.20
N ILE A 492 7.23 -25.29 2.22
CA ILE A 492 6.16 -24.33 2.49
C ILE A 492 5.00 -24.43 1.47
N TRP A 493 5.29 -24.97 0.29
CA TRP A 493 4.32 -25.17 -0.79
C TRP A 493 3.41 -26.39 -0.59
N ASP A 494 3.79 -27.36 0.27
CA ASP A 494 3.18 -28.69 0.30
C ASP A 494 1.96 -28.80 1.22
N SER A 495 1.64 -27.79 2.01
CA SER A 495 0.43 -27.84 2.82
C SER A 495 -0.81 -27.93 1.93
N ALA A 496 -1.82 -28.72 2.33
CA ALA A 496 -3.07 -28.86 1.58
C ALA A 496 -3.71 -27.51 1.29
N ARG A 497 -3.66 -26.59 2.27
CA ARG A 497 -4.21 -25.25 2.14
C ARG A 497 -3.42 -24.39 1.14
N THR A 498 -2.10 -24.44 1.17
CA THR A 498 -1.25 -23.74 0.19
C THR A 498 -1.57 -24.23 -1.22
N GLN A 499 -1.64 -25.52 -1.43
CA GLN A 499 -1.95 -26.13 -2.73
C GLN A 499 -3.36 -25.74 -3.23
N GLU A 500 -4.33 -25.72 -2.34
CA GLU A 500 -5.68 -25.26 -2.66
C GLU A 500 -5.69 -23.81 -3.15
N LEU A 501 -5.03 -22.89 -2.41
CA LEU A 501 -4.95 -21.48 -2.76
C LEU A 501 -4.17 -21.26 -4.06
N ILE A 502 -3.06 -21.98 -4.28
CA ILE A 502 -2.30 -21.91 -5.55
C ILE A 502 -3.18 -22.38 -6.71
N ALA A 503 -3.98 -23.45 -6.54
CA ALA A 503 -4.87 -23.95 -7.57
C ALA A 503 -6.00 -22.96 -7.94
N MET A 504 -6.32 -22.01 -7.04
CA MET A 504 -7.30 -20.94 -7.28
C MET A 504 -6.68 -19.72 -8.00
N LEU A 505 -5.35 -19.61 -8.07
CA LEU A 505 -4.71 -18.55 -8.83
C LEU A 505 -4.98 -18.74 -10.33
N PRO A 506 -5.25 -17.66 -11.09
CA PRO A 506 -5.27 -17.72 -12.55
C PRO A 506 -3.97 -18.30 -13.10
N LYS A 507 -4.04 -19.06 -14.18
CA LYS A 507 -2.84 -19.59 -14.84
C LYS A 507 -2.01 -18.48 -15.48
N GLY A 508 -0.72 -18.76 -15.67
CA GLY A 508 0.20 -17.81 -16.32
C GLY A 508 0.86 -16.83 -15.35
N TYR A 509 0.91 -17.15 -14.07
CA TYR A 509 1.68 -16.34 -13.11
C TYR A 509 3.19 -16.47 -13.39
N VAL A 510 3.87 -15.31 -13.35
CA VAL A 510 5.33 -15.19 -13.49
C VAL A 510 6.03 -15.16 -12.13
N GLY A 511 5.26 -15.21 -11.06
CA GLY A 511 5.73 -15.33 -9.70
C GLY A 511 4.63 -15.82 -8.78
N VAL A 512 5.01 -16.59 -7.76
CA VAL A 512 4.13 -17.07 -6.68
C VAL A 512 4.83 -16.86 -5.35
N GLY A 513 4.06 -16.38 -4.38
CA GLY A 513 4.49 -16.23 -3.00
C GLY A 513 3.51 -16.88 -2.04
N VAL A 514 4.04 -17.38 -0.94
CA VAL A 514 3.28 -17.92 0.20
C VAL A 514 3.75 -17.26 1.47
N SER A 515 2.81 -16.92 2.34
CA SER A 515 3.12 -16.35 3.65
C SER A 515 2.16 -16.84 4.74
N ASP A 516 2.63 -16.80 5.97
CA ASP A 516 1.83 -17.03 7.17
C ASP A 516 1.36 -15.66 7.71
N ALA A 517 0.08 -15.31 7.44
CA ALA A 517 -0.47 -14.01 7.84
C ALA A 517 -0.43 -13.79 9.35
N SER A 518 -0.59 -14.86 10.16
CA SER A 518 -0.54 -14.76 11.62
C SER A 518 0.85 -14.36 12.11
N LYS A 519 1.90 -14.94 11.57
CA LYS A 519 3.28 -14.60 11.90
C LYS A 519 3.69 -13.23 11.35
N GLN A 520 3.22 -12.87 10.14
CA GLN A 520 3.49 -11.53 9.59
C GLN A 520 2.90 -10.44 10.46
N LEU A 521 1.64 -10.58 10.89
CA LEU A 521 1.01 -9.62 11.77
C LEU A 521 1.71 -9.54 13.12
N LEU A 522 2.10 -10.67 13.71
CA LEU A 522 2.89 -10.70 14.95
C LEU A 522 4.22 -9.93 14.78
N THR A 523 4.87 -10.10 13.64
CA THR A 523 6.11 -9.36 13.32
C THR A 523 5.87 -7.85 13.29
N VAL A 524 4.75 -7.38 12.74
CA VAL A 524 4.37 -5.96 12.74
C VAL A 524 4.09 -5.46 14.16
N ILE A 525 3.40 -6.24 14.97
CA ILE A 525 3.08 -5.92 16.37
C ILE A 525 4.35 -5.81 17.21
N ASP A 526 5.28 -6.74 17.05
CA ASP A 526 6.59 -6.70 17.71
C ASP A 526 7.35 -5.42 17.36
N ALA A 527 7.32 -5.01 16.08
CA ALA A 527 7.95 -3.75 15.62
C ALA A 527 7.31 -2.52 16.27
N LEU A 528 5.98 -2.48 16.34
CA LEU A 528 5.23 -1.38 16.96
C LEU A 528 5.53 -1.30 18.47
N THR A 529 5.55 -2.43 19.16
CA THR A 529 5.88 -2.53 20.60
C THR A 529 7.29 -2.04 20.87
N ALA A 530 8.28 -2.48 20.09
CA ALA A 530 9.66 -2.03 20.20
C ALA A 530 9.84 -0.52 19.92
N LEU A 531 9.08 0.03 18.95
CA LEU A 531 9.07 1.47 18.67
C LEU A 531 8.50 2.26 19.85
N GLN A 532 7.44 1.75 20.46
CA GLN A 532 6.81 2.33 21.64
C GLN A 532 7.79 2.38 22.82
N GLU A 533 8.51 1.29 23.12
CA GLU A 533 9.51 1.22 24.18
C GLU A 533 10.68 2.20 23.96
N LYS A 534 11.21 2.28 22.73
CA LYS A 534 12.26 3.24 22.37
C LYS A 534 11.82 4.70 22.56
N THR A 535 10.57 5.00 22.31
CA THR A 535 10.02 6.35 22.44
C THR A 535 9.78 6.69 23.92
N ALA A 536 9.33 5.73 24.72
CA ALA A 536 9.15 5.87 26.15
C ALA A 536 10.49 6.06 26.90
N SER A 537 11.54 5.32 26.50
CA SER A 537 12.86 5.42 27.10
C SER A 537 13.56 6.76 26.80
N LYS A 538 13.37 7.35 25.62
CA LYS A 538 13.87 8.69 25.28
C LYS A 538 13.27 9.80 26.15
N LYS A 539 12.02 9.65 26.60
CA LYS A 539 11.36 10.62 27.52
C LYS A 539 11.87 10.50 28.96
N LYS A 540 12.46 9.38 29.36
CA LYS A 540 13.03 9.15 30.70
C LYS A 540 14.51 9.57 30.82
N ALA A 541 15.18 9.93 29.73
CA ALA A 541 16.57 10.42 29.80
C ALA A 541 16.60 11.77 30.56
N PRO A 542 17.41 11.94 31.61
CA PRO A 542 17.47 13.18 32.36
C PRO A 542 17.95 14.30 31.43
N VAL A 543 17.19 15.39 31.37
CA VAL A 543 17.62 16.64 30.73
C VAL A 543 18.83 17.12 31.46
N LEU A 544 20.04 16.89 30.92
CA LEU A 544 21.26 17.51 31.39
C LEU A 544 21.10 19.02 31.30
N ASN A 545 20.84 19.65 32.47
CA ASN A 545 20.75 21.08 32.64
C ASN A 545 22.02 21.76 32.13
N LYS A 546 22.07 22.21 30.88
CA LYS A 546 22.98 23.25 30.43
C LYS A 546 22.49 24.58 31.02
N LYS A 547 22.95 24.90 32.23
CA LYS A 547 22.87 26.25 32.79
C LYS A 547 23.65 27.21 31.88
N GLY A 548 22.96 27.92 31.03
CA GLY A 548 23.42 29.15 30.39
C GLY A 548 22.48 30.28 30.79
N PRO A 549 22.96 31.47 31.17
CA PRO A 549 22.12 32.55 31.64
C PRO A 549 21.55 33.31 30.42
N SER A 550 20.25 33.27 30.22
CA SER A 550 19.56 34.27 29.38
C SER A 550 18.30 34.75 30.07
N LYS A 551 18.36 36.01 30.49
CA LYS A 551 17.21 36.80 30.93
C LYS A 551 16.40 37.21 29.69
N GLY A 552 15.14 36.79 29.61
CA GLY A 552 14.12 37.31 28.71
C GLY A 552 12.74 37.16 29.35
N PRO A 553 11.78 38.09 29.11
CA PRO A 553 10.56 38.22 29.90
C PRO A 553 9.58 37.09 29.63
N LYS A 554 8.91 36.68 30.73
CA LYS A 554 7.82 35.72 30.76
C LYS A 554 6.58 36.32 30.06
N ALA A 555 6.18 35.71 28.93
CA ALA A 555 4.80 35.79 28.48
C ALA A 555 4.09 34.52 29.01
N GLY A 556 3.08 34.71 29.83
CA GLY A 556 2.22 33.63 30.34
C GLY A 556 1.36 33.12 29.18
N GLY A 557 1.54 31.84 28.84
CA GLY A 557 0.64 31.08 28.01
C GLY A 557 0.48 29.74 28.72
N GLU A 558 -0.70 29.45 29.20
CA GLU A 558 -1.12 28.13 29.64
C GLU A 558 -0.87 27.16 28.50
N THR A 559 0.05 26.25 28.67
CA THR A 559 0.29 25.16 27.70
C THR A 559 -0.81 24.14 27.92
N ASP A 560 -1.74 24.13 26.97
CA ASP A 560 -2.77 23.11 26.79
C ASP A 560 -2.10 21.71 26.74
N GLU A 561 -2.31 20.89 27.76
CA GLU A 561 -1.82 19.52 27.86
C GLU A 561 -2.53 18.54 26.91
N SER A 562 -3.39 19.02 26.02
CA SER A 562 -4.08 18.23 25.00
C SER A 562 -3.24 17.92 23.77
N LYS A 563 -1.91 18.19 23.78
CA LYS A 563 -1.02 17.77 22.68
C LYS A 563 -1.05 16.26 22.53
N ALA A 564 -1.60 15.85 21.41
CA ALA A 564 -1.76 14.48 20.92
C ALA A 564 -0.74 13.52 21.53
N LYS A 565 -1.21 12.58 22.35
CA LYS A 565 -0.43 11.43 22.76
C LYS A 565 0.04 10.76 21.48
N GLY A 566 1.35 10.74 21.21
CA GLY A 566 1.90 10.10 20.02
C GLY A 566 1.60 8.59 20.02
N PRO A 567 1.83 7.87 18.92
CA PRO A 567 1.53 6.44 18.75
C PRO A 567 2.02 5.53 19.89
N ALA A 568 2.99 6.01 20.66
CA ALA A 568 3.58 5.32 21.81
C ALA A 568 2.63 5.00 23.00
N THR A 569 1.36 5.36 22.94
CA THR A 569 0.38 5.08 24.00
C THR A 569 -0.89 4.41 23.48
N TRP A 570 -0.86 3.91 22.25
CA TRP A 570 -2.05 3.31 21.63
C TRP A 570 -2.24 1.85 21.99
N PHE A 571 -1.18 1.17 22.44
CA PHE A 571 -1.20 -0.25 22.72
C PHE A 571 -0.71 -0.54 24.14
N ASP A 572 -1.28 -1.57 24.77
CA ASP A 572 -0.79 -2.11 26.05
C ASP A 572 0.32 -3.14 25.77
N ALA A 573 1.57 -2.74 26.01
CA ALA A 573 2.73 -3.59 25.75
C ALA A 573 2.72 -4.88 26.61
N ASP A 574 2.09 -4.86 27.80
CA ASP A 574 2.00 -6.01 28.70
C ASP A 574 0.88 -7.00 28.31
N ALA A 575 -0.02 -6.57 27.41
CA ALA A 575 -1.16 -7.35 26.95
C ALA A 575 -1.03 -7.77 25.46
N GLN A 576 0.20 -7.89 24.92
CA GLN A 576 0.41 -8.30 23.53
C GLN A 576 -0.28 -9.63 23.22
N PRO A 577 -1.06 -9.72 22.12
CA PRO A 577 -1.77 -10.95 21.74
C PRO A 577 -0.81 -12.09 21.44
N SER A 578 -1.24 -13.31 21.74
CA SER A 578 -0.45 -14.51 21.52
C SER A 578 -0.45 -14.93 20.03
N GLU A 579 0.60 -15.61 19.59
CA GLU A 579 0.65 -16.21 18.24
C GLU A 579 -0.52 -17.20 18.04
N ALA A 580 -0.92 -17.92 19.10
CA ALA A 580 -2.04 -18.86 19.07
C ALA A 580 -3.38 -18.15 18.75
N MET A 581 -3.58 -16.95 19.28
CA MET A 581 -4.77 -16.14 18.98
C MET A 581 -4.79 -15.77 17.49
N PHE A 582 -3.68 -15.30 16.92
CA PHE A 582 -3.63 -14.96 15.48
C PHE A 582 -3.86 -16.18 14.60
N LYS A 583 -3.24 -17.32 14.91
CA LYS A 583 -3.43 -18.59 14.18
C LYS A 583 -4.86 -19.10 14.18
N LYS A 584 -5.66 -18.71 15.16
CA LYS A 584 -7.08 -19.06 15.21
C LYS A 584 -7.90 -18.37 14.09
N TYR A 585 -7.46 -17.23 13.62
CA TYR A 585 -8.20 -16.40 12.67
C TYR A 585 -7.51 -16.21 11.33
N LEU A 586 -6.18 -16.13 11.34
CA LEU A 586 -5.36 -15.84 10.17
C LEU A 586 -4.55 -17.07 9.79
N GLY A 587 -4.56 -17.38 8.52
CA GLY A 587 -3.90 -18.56 7.98
C GLY A 587 -2.86 -18.22 6.91
N THR A 588 -2.71 -19.16 5.99
CA THR A 588 -1.85 -19.03 4.83
C THR A 588 -2.46 -18.04 3.83
N GLU A 589 -1.62 -17.16 3.31
CA GLU A 589 -1.89 -16.32 2.15
C GLU A 589 -1.03 -16.76 0.97
N VAL A 590 -1.61 -16.72 -0.22
CA VAL A 590 -0.91 -17.04 -1.46
C VAL A 590 -1.07 -15.88 -2.43
N GLY A 591 0.04 -15.39 -2.97
CA GLY A 591 0.08 -14.33 -3.97
C GLY A 591 0.56 -14.82 -5.32
N GLY A 592 -0.06 -14.33 -6.41
CA GLY A 592 0.37 -14.54 -7.78
C GLY A 592 0.70 -13.22 -8.46
N ASN A 593 1.82 -13.18 -9.19
CA ASN A 593 2.24 -12.04 -9.99
C ASN A 593 2.02 -12.35 -11.47
N TYR A 594 1.44 -11.41 -12.21
CA TYR A 594 1.11 -11.57 -13.63
C TYR A 594 1.65 -10.40 -14.43
N THR A 595 2.18 -10.68 -15.61
CA THR A 595 2.56 -9.66 -16.58
C THR A 595 1.67 -9.78 -17.80
N HIS A 596 0.86 -8.75 -18.03
CA HIS A 596 0.01 -8.61 -19.22
C HIS A 596 0.67 -7.65 -20.23
N PRO A 597 0.23 -7.63 -21.50
CA PRO A 597 0.79 -6.71 -22.49
C PRO A 597 0.78 -5.24 -22.02
N ASP A 598 -0.29 -4.82 -21.35
CA ASP A 598 -0.57 -3.44 -20.96
C ASP A 598 -0.83 -3.25 -19.44
N ALA A 599 -0.50 -4.25 -18.62
CA ALA A 599 -0.64 -4.20 -17.16
C ALA A 599 0.31 -5.12 -16.42
N ILE A 600 0.60 -4.77 -15.18
CA ILE A 600 1.15 -5.66 -14.16
C ILE A 600 0.05 -5.90 -13.14
N HIS A 601 -0.20 -7.15 -12.78
CA HIS A 601 -1.27 -7.54 -11.88
C HIS A 601 -0.72 -8.43 -10.75
N PHE A 602 -1.16 -8.16 -9.53
CA PHE A 602 -0.88 -8.94 -8.33
C PHE A 602 -2.21 -9.39 -7.73
N ARG A 603 -2.33 -10.68 -7.45
CA ARG A 603 -3.48 -11.25 -6.73
C ARG A 603 -3.02 -11.91 -5.45
N THR A 604 -3.66 -11.61 -4.34
CA THR A 604 -3.49 -12.31 -3.08
C THR A 604 -4.79 -12.98 -2.68
N LEU A 605 -4.70 -14.22 -2.29
CA LEU A 605 -5.81 -15.05 -1.80
C LEU A 605 -5.52 -15.48 -0.37
N SER A 606 -6.53 -15.41 0.49
CA SER A 606 -6.49 -16.01 1.83
C SER A 606 -7.83 -16.65 2.16
N LYS A 607 -7.79 -17.65 3.03
CA LYS A 607 -9.00 -18.29 3.58
C LYS A 607 -8.98 -18.18 5.10
N PRO A 608 -10.11 -17.95 5.76
CA PRO A 608 -10.23 -18.04 7.21
C PRO A 608 -9.75 -19.41 7.71
N VAL A 609 -9.24 -19.47 8.91
CA VAL A 609 -8.94 -20.76 9.57
C VAL A 609 -10.26 -21.39 10.00
N GLU A 610 -10.47 -22.69 9.70
CA GLU A 610 -11.67 -23.44 10.08
C GLU A 610 -11.77 -23.66 11.60
#